data_cbaf909f9711ba19d9581cef8bee632f
#
_entry.id   cbaf909f9711ba19d9581cef8bee632f
#
_cell.length_a   1.000
_cell.length_b   1.000
_cell.length_c   1.000
_cell.angle_alpha   90.00
_cell.angle_beta   90.00
_cell.angle_gamma   90.00
#
_symmetry.space_group_name_H-M   'P 1'
#
loop_
_entity.id
_entity.type
_entity.pdbx_description
1 polymer ?
#
loop_
_entity_poly.entity_id
_entity_poly.type
_entity_poly.pdbx_seq_one_letter_code
_entity_poly.pdbx_strand_id
1 'polypeptide(L)'
;MTGPIHSLWLMPAAEDGARLAGVLADLSARFGAPLFTPHLTIAGDTDRPVTQLAAAAAEVAVFSEAVLGIETSESFFRSFYARFAVSDPLAALKQRLDPQAREPFLPHVSLLYGPVAAGPKAEAAAQVSAALTGRPIRFDRLCVVTSGQDVPIADWRIVETVTLG
;
A
#
# COMPACT_ATOMS: atom_id res chain seq x y z
N MET A 1 -3.56 -12.33 26.41
CA MET A 1 -3.85 -12.90 25.09
C MET A 1 -4.05 -11.78 24.09
N THR A 2 -3.14 -11.68 23.13
CA THR A 2 -3.25 -10.68 22.06
C THR A 2 -4.33 -11.12 21.07
N GLY A 3 -5.19 -10.20 20.65
CA GLY A 3 -6.16 -10.47 19.58
C GLY A 3 -5.50 -10.66 18.23
N PRO A 4 -6.27 -10.94 17.16
CA PRO A 4 -5.72 -11.06 15.81
C PRO A 4 -4.99 -9.78 15.41
N ILE A 5 -3.87 -9.95 14.74
CA ILE A 5 -3.08 -8.82 14.23
C ILE A 5 -3.54 -8.49 12.82
N HIS A 6 -3.77 -7.21 12.57
CA HIS A 6 -4.23 -6.71 11.29
C HIS A 6 -3.34 -5.61 10.74
N SER A 7 -3.39 -5.41 9.46
CA SER A 7 -2.84 -4.25 8.79
C SER A 7 -3.98 -3.39 8.25
N LEU A 8 -3.71 -2.10 8.09
CA LEU A 8 -4.67 -1.14 7.54
C LEU A 8 -4.18 -0.68 6.18
N TRP A 9 -4.96 -0.95 5.17
CA TRP A 9 -4.64 -0.63 3.78
C TRP A 9 -5.55 0.45 3.25
N LEU A 10 -4.97 1.54 2.77
CA LEU A 10 -5.67 2.54 1.99
C LEU A 10 -5.73 2.04 0.54
N MET A 11 -6.94 2.00 -0.04
CA MET A 11 -7.18 1.36 -1.33
C MET A 11 -7.40 2.39 -2.42
N PRO A 12 -6.72 2.23 -3.57
CA PRO A 12 -7.00 3.05 -4.74
C PRO A 12 -8.43 2.83 -5.24
N ALA A 13 -9.05 3.85 -5.79
CA ALA A 13 -10.32 3.74 -6.48
C ALA A 13 -10.20 2.77 -7.65
N ALA A 14 -11.33 2.19 -8.09
CA ALA A 14 -11.35 1.08 -9.02
C ALA A 14 -10.50 1.30 -10.29
N GLU A 15 -10.60 2.48 -10.90
CA GLU A 15 -9.85 2.80 -12.12
C GLU A 15 -8.35 2.86 -11.88
N ASP A 16 -7.93 3.57 -10.83
CA ASP A 16 -6.53 3.68 -10.46
C ASP A 16 -5.98 2.36 -9.94
N GLY A 17 -6.80 1.61 -9.20
CA GLY A 17 -6.45 0.27 -8.71
C GLY A 17 -6.19 -0.69 -9.87
N ALA A 18 -7.02 -0.65 -10.91
CA ALA A 18 -6.83 -1.48 -12.11
C ALA A 18 -5.52 -1.13 -12.83
N ARG A 19 -5.20 0.17 -12.92
CA ARG A 19 -3.94 0.63 -13.53
C ARG A 19 -2.73 0.11 -12.76
N LEU A 20 -2.74 0.25 -11.45
CA LEU A 20 -1.66 -0.24 -10.60
C LEU A 20 -1.56 -1.77 -10.64
N ALA A 21 -2.70 -2.46 -10.64
CA ALA A 21 -2.74 -3.92 -10.75
C ALA A 21 -2.15 -4.41 -12.08
N GLY A 22 -2.38 -3.68 -13.17
CA GLY A 22 -1.79 -3.99 -14.48
C GLY A 22 -0.27 -3.91 -14.45
N VAL A 23 0.27 -2.84 -13.87
CA VAL A 23 1.72 -2.67 -13.70
C VAL A 23 2.30 -3.79 -12.83
N LEU A 24 1.63 -4.09 -11.71
CA LEU A 24 2.04 -5.15 -10.80
C LEU A 24 2.05 -6.51 -11.48
N ALA A 25 1.02 -6.82 -12.26
CA ALA A 25 0.92 -8.08 -12.99
C ALA A 25 2.05 -8.24 -14.02
N ASP A 26 2.35 -7.17 -14.76
CA ASP A 26 3.45 -7.17 -15.74
C ASP A 26 4.80 -7.40 -15.07
N LEU A 27 5.05 -6.72 -13.95
CA LEU A 27 6.29 -6.90 -13.20
C LEU A 27 6.39 -8.30 -12.60
N SER A 28 5.30 -8.81 -12.03
CA SER A 28 5.27 -10.15 -11.44
C SER A 28 5.52 -11.23 -12.49
N ALA A 29 4.94 -11.10 -13.68
CA ALA A 29 5.18 -12.03 -14.78
C ALA A 29 6.64 -11.95 -15.25
N ARG A 30 7.19 -10.74 -15.38
CA ARG A 30 8.56 -10.52 -15.84
C ARG A 30 9.60 -11.08 -14.87
N PHE A 31 9.37 -10.96 -13.57
CA PHE A 31 10.35 -11.33 -12.55
C PHE A 31 10.00 -12.61 -11.78
N GLY A 32 8.89 -13.26 -12.10
CA GLY A 32 8.45 -14.47 -11.40
C GLY A 32 8.07 -14.21 -9.94
N ALA A 33 7.48 -13.05 -9.65
CA ALA A 33 7.14 -12.64 -8.29
C ALA A 33 5.66 -12.91 -7.96
N PRO A 34 5.28 -12.95 -6.66
CA PRO A 34 3.90 -13.19 -6.28
C PRO A 34 2.99 -12.02 -6.65
N LEU A 35 1.72 -12.35 -6.95
CA LEU A 35 0.68 -11.35 -7.16
C LEU A 35 0.05 -10.96 -5.84
N PHE A 36 -0.33 -9.69 -5.72
CA PHE A 36 -1.04 -9.16 -4.56
C PHE A 36 -1.87 -7.94 -4.98
N THR A 37 -2.80 -7.52 -4.12
CA THR A 37 -3.65 -6.36 -4.39
C THR A 37 -2.87 -5.07 -4.10
N PRO A 38 -2.81 -4.11 -5.04
CA PRO A 38 -2.16 -2.82 -4.78
C PRO A 38 -2.82 -2.07 -3.63
N HIS A 39 -2.01 -1.58 -2.70
CA HIS A 39 -2.49 -0.87 -1.52
C HIS A 39 -1.41 0.03 -0.93
N LEU A 40 -1.83 1.03 -0.17
CA LEU A 40 -0.94 1.87 0.62
C LEU A 40 -1.14 1.52 2.09
N THR A 41 -0.13 0.94 2.73
CA THR A 41 -0.22 0.55 4.13
C THR A 41 -0.15 1.79 5.02
N ILE A 42 -1.20 2.01 5.82
CA ILE A 42 -1.24 3.06 6.83
C ILE A 42 -0.66 2.57 8.15
N ALA A 43 -1.04 1.36 8.56
CA ALA A 43 -0.53 0.73 9.77
C ALA A 43 -0.33 -0.75 9.53
N GLY A 44 0.83 -1.27 9.94
CA GLY A 44 1.11 -2.69 9.95
C GLY A 44 0.98 -3.25 11.36
N ASP A 45 0.59 -4.51 11.46
CA ASP A 45 0.64 -5.30 12.70
C ASP A 45 -0.02 -4.59 13.90
N THR A 46 -1.25 -4.12 13.71
CA THR A 46 -2.04 -3.53 14.80
C THR A 46 -2.97 -4.57 15.44
N ASP A 47 -3.11 -4.53 16.77
CA ASP A 47 -4.04 -5.35 17.52
C ASP A 47 -5.32 -4.60 17.91
N ARG A 48 -5.51 -3.37 17.43
CA ARG A 48 -6.71 -2.57 17.71
C ARG A 48 -7.95 -3.26 17.16
N PRO A 49 -9.11 -3.19 17.85
CA PRO A 49 -10.34 -3.79 17.36
C PRO A 49 -10.77 -3.26 15.99
N VAL A 50 -11.24 -4.16 15.13
CA VAL A 50 -11.69 -3.82 13.75
C VAL A 50 -12.77 -2.74 13.78
N THR A 51 -13.71 -2.82 14.73
CA THR A 51 -14.79 -1.83 14.86
C THR A 51 -14.26 -0.42 15.16
N GLN A 52 -13.23 -0.31 15.98
CA GLN A 52 -12.57 0.97 16.30
C GLN A 52 -11.90 1.58 15.09
N LEU A 53 -11.20 0.74 14.33
CA LEU A 53 -10.51 1.16 13.11
C LEU A 53 -11.51 1.59 12.04
N ALA A 54 -12.58 0.85 11.88
CA ALA A 54 -13.63 1.16 10.93
C ALA A 54 -14.31 2.49 11.26
N ALA A 55 -14.62 2.75 12.53
CA ALA A 55 -15.22 4.00 12.96
C ALA A 55 -14.30 5.21 12.70
N ALA A 56 -13.00 5.06 12.96
CA ALA A 56 -12.03 6.10 12.71
C ALA A 56 -11.89 6.41 11.21
N ALA A 57 -11.91 5.38 10.38
CA ALA A 57 -11.78 5.53 8.92
C ALA A 57 -13.02 6.18 8.29
N ALA A 58 -14.20 5.91 8.80
CA ALA A 58 -15.46 6.43 8.26
C ALA A 58 -15.54 7.97 8.28
N GLU A 59 -14.76 8.63 9.13
CA GLU A 59 -14.71 10.08 9.23
C GLU A 59 -13.76 10.73 8.23
N VAL A 60 -13.04 9.95 7.43
CA VAL A 60 -12.05 10.46 6.49
C VAL A 60 -12.68 10.62 5.11
N ALA A 61 -12.45 11.79 4.48
CA ALA A 61 -12.95 12.05 3.13
C ALA A 61 -12.06 11.37 2.07
N VAL A 62 -12.65 11.09 0.92
CA VAL A 62 -11.91 10.64 -0.27
C VAL A 62 -10.89 11.69 -0.67
N PHE A 63 -9.70 11.26 -1.09
CA PHE A 63 -8.65 12.18 -1.53
C PHE A 63 -7.79 11.54 -2.61
N SER A 64 -7.01 12.35 -3.30
CA SER A 64 -6.05 11.90 -4.32
C SER A 64 -4.66 12.43 -4.00
N GLU A 65 -3.65 11.63 -4.35
CA GLU A 65 -2.25 12.00 -4.20
C GLU A 65 -1.50 11.68 -5.49
N ALA A 66 -0.63 12.59 -5.92
CA ALA A 66 0.21 12.34 -7.09
C ALA A 66 1.36 11.38 -6.73
N VAL A 67 1.68 10.48 -7.63
CA VAL A 67 2.87 9.63 -7.49
C VAL A 67 4.11 10.54 -7.55
N LEU A 68 4.88 10.56 -6.48
CA LEU A 68 6.10 11.37 -6.39
C LEU A 68 7.22 10.81 -7.26
N GLY A 69 7.33 9.48 -7.30
CA GLY A 69 8.33 8.77 -8.10
C GLY A 69 8.27 7.29 -7.83
N ILE A 70 9.07 6.56 -8.60
CA ILE A 70 9.26 5.11 -8.42
C ILE A 70 10.61 4.90 -7.76
N GLU A 71 10.63 4.11 -6.69
CA GLU A 71 11.85 3.81 -5.94
C GLU A 71 12.02 2.31 -5.80
N THR A 72 13.24 1.88 -5.57
CA THR A 72 13.59 0.48 -5.36
C THR A 72 14.46 0.35 -4.12
N SER A 73 14.42 -0.83 -3.50
CA SER A 73 15.30 -1.14 -2.38
C SER A 73 15.57 -2.64 -2.35
N GLU A 74 16.44 -3.07 -1.43
CA GLU A 74 16.73 -4.48 -1.23
C GLU A 74 15.76 -5.17 -0.27
N SER A 75 14.84 -4.41 0.34
CA SER A 75 13.83 -4.95 1.24
C SER A 75 12.80 -5.75 0.44
N PHE A 76 12.41 -6.94 0.92
CA PHE A 76 11.45 -7.81 0.24
C PHE A 76 10.11 -7.08 -0.03
N PHE A 77 9.54 -6.45 0.99
CA PHE A 77 8.22 -5.80 0.90
C PHE A 77 8.28 -4.36 0.37
N ARG A 78 9.46 -3.81 0.14
CA ARG A 78 9.69 -2.51 -0.50
C ARG A 78 10.73 -2.61 -1.60
N SER A 79 10.66 -3.69 -2.36
CA SER A 79 11.61 -3.95 -3.44
C SER A 79 11.44 -2.96 -4.60
N PHE A 80 10.19 -2.58 -4.89
CA PHE A 80 9.83 -1.72 -6.03
C PHE A 80 8.48 -1.08 -5.72
N TYR A 81 8.42 0.24 -5.63
CA TYR A 81 7.20 0.89 -5.16
C TYR A 81 7.02 2.30 -5.73
N ALA A 82 5.74 2.71 -5.81
CA ALA A 82 5.36 4.08 -6.07
C ALA A 82 5.33 4.83 -4.73
N ARG A 83 6.08 5.92 -4.64
CA ARG A 83 6.17 6.73 -3.44
C ARG A 83 5.27 7.95 -3.55
N PHE A 84 4.67 8.32 -2.41
CA PHE A 84 3.85 9.52 -2.26
C PHE A 84 4.47 10.45 -1.22
N ALA A 85 4.23 11.76 -1.35
CA ALA A 85 4.59 12.72 -0.33
C ALA A 85 3.69 12.53 0.91
N VAL A 86 4.19 12.90 2.10
CA VAL A 86 3.37 12.90 3.30
C VAL A 86 2.51 14.17 3.25
N SER A 87 1.35 14.07 2.63
CA SER A 87 0.36 15.15 2.53
C SER A 87 -0.42 15.29 3.82
N ASP A 88 -1.18 16.40 3.97
CA ASP A 88 -2.03 16.60 5.14
C ASP A 88 -3.04 15.45 5.33
N PRO A 89 -3.78 14.97 4.31
CA PRO A 89 -4.67 13.83 4.47
C PRO A 89 -3.95 12.56 4.91
N LEU A 90 -2.79 12.25 4.34
CA LEU A 90 -2.02 11.05 4.71
C LEU A 90 -1.47 11.17 6.13
N ALA A 91 -0.94 12.33 6.50
CA ALA A 91 -0.45 12.57 7.86
C ALA A 91 -1.57 12.44 8.89
N ALA A 92 -2.75 12.98 8.60
CA ALA A 92 -3.91 12.89 9.49
C ALA A 92 -4.39 11.45 9.66
N LEU A 93 -4.45 10.68 8.57
CA LEU A 93 -4.79 9.25 8.62
C LEU A 93 -3.79 8.47 9.47
N LYS A 94 -2.51 8.69 9.24
CA LYS A 94 -1.45 8.01 9.99
C LYS A 94 -1.56 8.30 11.48
N GLN A 95 -1.73 9.57 11.84
CA GLN A 95 -1.88 9.98 13.23
C GLN A 95 -3.12 9.37 13.90
N ARG A 96 -4.22 9.28 13.16
CA ARG A 96 -5.48 8.74 13.67
C ARG A 96 -5.45 7.22 13.85
N LEU A 97 -4.83 6.51 12.89
CA LEU A 97 -4.89 5.05 12.83
C LEU A 97 -3.64 4.38 13.42
N ASP A 98 -2.52 5.07 13.48
CA ASP A 98 -1.27 4.54 14.02
C ASP A 98 -0.50 5.61 14.78
N PRO A 99 -1.08 6.18 15.86
CA PRO A 99 -0.47 7.30 16.58
C PRO A 99 0.81 6.93 17.31
N GLN A 100 1.08 5.65 17.48
CA GLN A 100 2.27 5.17 18.20
C GLN A 100 3.38 4.67 17.25
N ALA A 101 3.26 4.93 15.98
CA ALA A 101 4.29 4.59 15.02
C ALA A 101 5.62 5.24 15.40
N ARG A 102 6.69 4.45 15.42
CA ARG A 102 8.02 4.93 15.82
C ARG A 102 8.89 5.32 14.64
N GLU A 103 8.60 4.76 13.47
CA GLU A 103 9.35 5.03 12.26
C GLU A 103 8.71 6.16 11.46
N PRO A 104 9.51 6.93 10.69
CA PRO A 104 8.95 7.93 9.78
C PRO A 104 7.98 7.28 8.80
N PHE A 105 6.87 7.96 8.54
CA PHE A 105 5.89 7.48 7.57
C PHE A 105 6.43 7.63 6.15
N LEU A 106 6.52 6.51 5.44
CA LEU A 106 6.87 6.46 4.03
C LEU A 106 5.66 5.95 3.25
N PRO A 107 4.75 6.86 2.80
CA PRO A 107 3.57 6.42 2.05
C PRO A 107 4.00 5.85 0.70
N HIS A 108 3.61 4.60 0.43
CA HIS A 108 3.97 3.93 -0.82
C HIS A 108 2.99 2.83 -1.18
N VAL A 109 2.91 2.56 -2.48
CA VAL A 109 2.21 1.39 -3.02
C VAL A 109 3.26 0.48 -3.63
N SER A 110 3.44 -0.70 -3.06
CA SER A 110 4.37 -1.70 -3.59
C SER A 110 3.83 -2.28 -4.90
N LEU A 111 4.72 -2.46 -5.86
CA LEU A 111 4.39 -2.98 -7.19
C LEU A 111 5.12 -4.31 -7.48
N LEU A 112 6.09 -4.67 -6.65
CA LEU A 112 6.85 -5.91 -6.79
C LEU A 112 7.41 -6.29 -5.44
N TYR A 113 7.23 -7.54 -5.04
CA TYR A 113 7.85 -8.10 -3.84
C TYR A 113 8.97 -9.06 -4.24
N GLY A 114 9.96 -9.14 -3.41
CA GLY A 114 11.00 -10.14 -3.47
C GLY A 114 12.35 -9.65 -3.96
N PRO A 115 13.38 -10.51 -3.84
CA PRO A 115 14.70 -10.23 -4.37
C PRO A 115 14.68 -10.36 -5.89
N VAL A 116 15.18 -9.33 -6.58
CA VAL A 116 15.27 -9.28 -8.04
C VAL A 116 16.62 -8.66 -8.41
N ALA A 117 17.18 -9.09 -9.53
CA ALA A 117 18.45 -8.57 -10.00
C ALA A 117 18.38 -7.04 -10.20
N ALA A 118 19.39 -6.32 -9.69
CA ALA A 118 19.38 -4.87 -9.62
C ALA A 118 19.31 -4.18 -10.99
N GLY A 119 20.02 -4.68 -12.00
CA GLY A 119 20.03 -4.10 -13.34
C GLY A 119 18.65 -4.12 -14.02
N PRO A 120 18.03 -5.30 -14.19
CA PRO A 120 16.67 -5.39 -14.74
C PRO A 120 15.63 -4.64 -13.92
N LYS A 121 15.77 -4.61 -12.59
CA LYS A 121 14.88 -3.86 -11.71
C LYS A 121 14.98 -2.35 -11.96
N ALA A 122 16.19 -1.81 -12.08
CA ALA A 122 16.40 -0.39 -12.36
C ALA A 122 15.82 0.01 -13.72
N GLU A 123 15.98 -0.83 -14.73
CA GLU A 123 15.43 -0.61 -16.07
C GLU A 123 13.89 -0.60 -16.03
N ALA A 124 13.28 -1.55 -15.33
CA ALA A 124 11.84 -1.58 -15.16
C ALA A 124 11.34 -0.35 -14.39
N ALA A 125 12.08 0.09 -13.36
CA ALA A 125 11.73 1.26 -12.58
C ALA A 125 11.69 2.53 -13.44
N ALA A 126 12.63 2.69 -14.37
CA ALA A 126 12.64 3.81 -15.29
C ALA A 126 11.39 3.81 -16.19
N GLN A 127 10.99 2.64 -16.70
CA GLN A 127 9.81 2.48 -17.54
C GLN A 127 8.52 2.81 -16.78
N VAL A 128 8.37 2.27 -15.56
CA VAL A 128 7.21 2.51 -14.72
C VAL A 128 7.17 3.98 -14.26
N SER A 129 8.31 4.58 -13.96
CA SER A 129 8.39 5.99 -13.59
C SER A 129 7.85 6.88 -14.71
N ALA A 130 8.21 6.60 -15.95
CA ALA A 130 7.72 7.35 -17.11
C ALA A 130 6.18 7.27 -17.22
N ALA A 131 5.58 6.15 -16.81
CA ALA A 131 4.14 5.94 -16.91
C ALA A 131 3.37 6.51 -15.71
N LEU A 132 3.94 6.47 -14.49
CA LEU A 132 3.20 6.76 -13.25
C LEU A 132 3.58 8.06 -12.54
N THR A 133 4.82 8.53 -12.65
CA THR A 133 5.26 9.72 -11.91
C THR A 133 4.41 10.94 -12.28
N GLY A 134 3.90 11.63 -11.26
CA GLY A 134 3.01 12.77 -11.42
C GLY A 134 1.53 12.42 -11.61
N ARG A 135 1.21 11.14 -11.80
CA ARG A 135 -0.18 10.72 -11.99
C ARG A 135 -0.93 10.73 -10.66
N PRO A 136 -2.12 11.34 -10.58
CA PRO A 136 -2.91 11.27 -9.35
C PRO A 136 -3.53 9.90 -9.19
N ILE A 137 -3.49 9.41 -7.95
CA ILE A 137 -4.16 8.19 -7.52
C ILE A 137 -5.23 8.58 -6.52
N ARG A 138 -6.48 8.22 -6.79
CA ARG A 138 -7.59 8.47 -5.89
C ARG A 138 -7.73 7.31 -4.92
N PHE A 139 -7.86 7.64 -3.63
CA PHE A 139 -8.09 6.67 -2.56
C PHE A 139 -9.49 6.86 -2.00
N ASP A 140 -10.29 5.81 -2.01
CA ASP A 140 -11.71 5.88 -1.63
C ASP A 140 -12.16 4.86 -0.59
N ARG A 141 -11.26 3.97 -0.14
CA ARG A 141 -11.60 2.94 0.84
C ARG A 141 -10.42 2.65 1.75
N LEU A 142 -10.73 2.17 2.94
CA LEU A 142 -9.74 1.61 3.84
C LEU A 142 -10.13 0.17 4.16
N CYS A 143 -9.17 -0.74 4.06
CA CYS A 143 -9.39 -2.16 4.37
C CYS A 143 -8.61 -2.55 5.61
N VAL A 144 -9.23 -3.37 6.46
CA VAL A 144 -8.56 -4.07 7.54
C VAL A 144 -8.24 -5.47 7.02
N VAL A 145 -6.99 -5.87 7.10
CA VAL A 145 -6.49 -7.06 6.42
C VAL A 145 -5.70 -7.93 7.38
N THR A 146 -5.90 -9.24 7.32
CA THR A 146 -4.99 -10.19 7.96
C THR A 146 -3.79 -10.36 7.07
N SER A 147 -2.77 -9.54 7.30
CA SER A 147 -1.51 -9.58 6.56
C SER A 147 -0.36 -9.38 7.55
N GLY A 148 0.83 -9.59 7.11
CA GLY A 148 2.03 -9.43 7.93
C GLY A 148 3.16 -10.19 7.29
N GLN A 149 4.37 -9.95 7.75
CA GLN A 149 5.54 -10.61 7.16
C GLN A 149 5.55 -12.12 7.44
N ASP A 150 4.85 -12.56 8.50
CA ASP A 150 4.75 -13.96 8.89
C ASP A 150 3.56 -14.67 8.23
N VAL A 151 2.69 -13.95 7.51
CA VAL A 151 1.53 -14.51 6.82
C VAL A 151 1.86 -14.64 5.33
N PRO A 152 1.77 -15.85 4.74
CA PRO A 152 1.99 -15.99 3.30
C PRO A 152 1.08 -15.06 2.50
N ILE A 153 1.62 -14.43 1.46
CA ILE A 153 0.88 -13.46 0.64
C ILE A 153 -0.45 -14.04 0.13
N ALA A 154 -0.43 -15.32 -0.25
CA ALA A 154 -1.63 -16.02 -0.73
C ALA A 154 -2.71 -16.16 0.34
N ASP A 155 -2.35 -16.03 1.61
CA ASP A 155 -3.25 -16.16 2.75
C ASP A 155 -3.75 -14.81 3.30
N TRP A 156 -3.33 -13.71 2.70
CA TRP A 156 -3.81 -12.38 3.08
C TRP A 156 -5.31 -12.27 2.79
N ARG A 157 -6.07 -11.75 3.75
CA ARG A 157 -7.54 -11.64 3.65
C ARG A 157 -8.01 -10.29 4.13
N ILE A 158 -8.90 -9.67 3.35
CA ILE A 158 -9.62 -8.47 3.77
C ILE A 158 -10.75 -8.92 4.71
N VAL A 159 -10.76 -8.40 5.94
CA VAL A 159 -11.77 -8.73 6.94
C VAL A 159 -12.81 -7.62 7.11
N GLU A 160 -12.51 -6.39 6.72
CA GLU A 160 -13.44 -5.26 6.77
C GLU A 160 -13.05 -4.24 5.70
N THR A 161 -14.06 -3.63 5.07
CA THR A 161 -13.86 -2.53 4.11
C THR A 161 -14.70 -1.35 4.54
N VAL A 162 -14.07 -0.17 4.63
CA VAL A 162 -14.75 1.07 5.00
C VAL A 162 -14.62 2.06 3.84
N THR A 163 -15.77 2.50 3.32
CA THR A 163 -15.79 3.53 2.27
C THR A 163 -15.50 4.88 2.91
N LEU A 164 -14.55 5.62 2.35
CA LEU A 164 -14.27 6.98 2.75
C LEU A 164 -15.37 7.90 2.22
N GLY A 165 -15.76 8.84 3.03
CA GLY A 165 -16.90 9.67 2.68
C GLY A 165 -16.72 11.10 2.88
#